data_d2335e259029e928bcbb0f6c4a7d7f45
#
_entry.id   d2335e259029e928bcbb0f6c4a7d7f45
#
_cell.length_a   1.000
_cell.length_b   1.000
_cell.length_c   1.000
_cell.angle_alpha   90.00
_cell.angle_beta   90.00
_cell.angle_gamma   90.00
#
_symmetry.space_group_name_H-M   'P 1'
#
loop_
_entity.id
_entity.type
_entity.pdbx_description
1 polymer ?
#
loop_
_entity_poly.entity_id
_entity_poly.type
_entity_poly.pdbx_seq_one_letter_code
_entity_poly.pdbx_strand_id
1 'polypeptide(L)'
;MKNGARALPAAIGTELVALYNAREWAQLVIAAERVTTRYPRQLLGWQASGKALLQLGKLTEAIAMLSRVVKLAPGEADGYNDLGSALHDIGRVDEAMASYRRATELNPRSSEAYSNLGRILCALGRFAEAAACCERAIDINPDSAIAHNNLGNALGEIGRPKEAEASYRRALALMPDYLEALVNLGSILVDQGRWAEAKSGYRLAVQIHPGSGIAHNALGRLLSRLCEDDEEAECCLKRAIALNAYDNNTYVELGNILMRKRRTAAALSMFRHGQELQPFITWRANQEKAEFSVVFLDTPMGGSTPVNYLAGRACYDRHFHCVIPDTPVNVDLLRTKADVVFNMISNADDGGDMLLLALDLVERLDRPTVNHPRLIMNTDRESIARRLADIPCCVIPKTVRVAGPVVAAAALNGEFAGFRPPVLARVAGTHGGDDFDKFDNWADVAEFVSRSPEANYYLIKYIDYRSDDGLFRKYRIIFIDGEILPYHLAIHDDWKVHHFRTDMANHVWMRKEEERFLEDIGGVFNAAHQDALRAMAKATGLDYGGIDCGLDRDGQIVVFEANASMLVHDEKTEEFAYKNPYVAKIKTAFDAMLARRRMSG
;
A
#
# COMPACT_ATOMS: atom_id res chain seq x y z
N MET A 1 16.87 60.31 33.95
CA MET A 1 17.73 60.33 32.75
C MET A 1 16.90 59.82 31.57
N LYS A 2 16.54 60.68 30.61
CA LYS A 2 15.81 60.33 29.39
C LYS A 2 16.80 59.64 28.44
N ASN A 3 16.84 58.29 28.44
CA ASN A 3 17.52 57.54 27.41
C ASN A 3 16.67 57.61 26.12
N GLY A 4 16.87 58.69 25.32
CA GLY A 4 16.32 58.81 24.01
C GLY A 4 16.82 57.65 23.16
N ALA A 5 15.91 56.91 22.53
CA ALA A 5 16.27 55.84 21.60
C ALA A 5 17.17 56.44 20.48
N ARG A 6 18.46 56.08 20.48
CA ARG A 6 19.42 56.54 19.49
C ARG A 6 18.95 56.02 18.11
N ALA A 7 18.68 56.91 17.19
CA ALA A 7 18.22 56.52 15.85
C ALA A 7 19.32 55.71 15.14
N LEU A 8 18.92 54.67 14.40
CA LEU A 8 19.83 53.88 13.56
C LEU A 8 20.34 54.76 12.40
N PRO A 9 21.65 54.91 12.19
CA PRO A 9 22.17 55.62 11.01
C PRO A 9 21.72 54.96 9.70
N ALA A 10 21.26 55.75 8.74
CA ALA A 10 20.75 55.26 7.47
C ALA A 10 21.74 54.31 6.74
N ALA A 11 23.04 54.62 6.79
CA ALA A 11 24.08 53.79 6.18
C ALA A 11 24.11 52.35 6.71
N ILE A 12 23.84 52.15 8.01
CA ILE A 12 23.77 50.80 8.61
C ILE A 12 22.54 50.05 8.10
N GLY A 13 21.39 50.74 8.00
CA GLY A 13 20.19 50.14 7.40
C GLY A 13 20.41 49.69 5.97
N THR A 14 21.06 50.54 5.16
CA THR A 14 21.42 50.23 3.79
C THR A 14 22.36 49.01 3.70
N GLU A 15 23.37 48.93 4.59
CA GLU A 15 24.28 47.78 4.65
C GLU A 15 23.54 46.45 4.94
N LEU A 16 22.65 46.42 5.94
CA LEU A 16 21.88 45.22 6.26
C LEU A 16 20.98 44.78 5.08
N VAL A 17 20.32 45.73 4.41
CA VAL A 17 19.50 45.44 3.23
C VAL A 17 20.35 44.94 2.05
N ALA A 18 21.53 45.52 1.83
CA ALA A 18 22.44 45.09 0.80
C ALA A 18 22.93 43.63 1.03
N LEU A 19 23.35 43.31 2.24
CA LEU A 19 23.73 41.94 2.63
C LEU A 19 22.59 40.94 2.48
N TYR A 20 21.36 41.33 2.86
CA TYR A 20 20.18 40.52 2.69
C TYR A 20 19.89 40.21 1.21
N ASN A 21 19.93 41.25 0.38
CA ASN A 21 19.69 41.11 -1.07
C ASN A 21 20.81 40.31 -1.77
N ALA A 22 22.04 40.41 -1.29
CA ALA A 22 23.17 39.61 -1.77
C ALA A 22 23.16 38.17 -1.24
N ARG A 23 22.20 37.82 -0.36
CA ARG A 23 22.12 36.51 0.32
C ARG A 23 23.37 36.14 1.13
N GLU A 24 24.07 37.13 1.63
CA GLU A 24 25.30 36.96 2.43
C GLU A 24 24.97 36.76 3.90
N TRP A 25 24.27 35.63 4.18
CA TRP A 25 23.60 35.37 5.47
C TRP A 25 24.57 35.42 6.65
N ALA A 26 25.75 34.83 6.55
CA ALA A 26 26.73 34.84 7.65
C ALA A 26 27.24 36.26 7.96
N GLN A 27 27.47 37.07 6.96
CA GLN A 27 27.90 38.46 7.13
C GLN A 27 26.76 39.32 7.67
N LEU A 28 25.50 39.03 7.22
CA LEU A 28 24.31 39.70 7.72
C LEU A 28 24.08 39.44 9.22
N VAL A 29 24.32 38.22 9.74
CA VAL A 29 24.26 37.93 11.17
C VAL A 29 25.26 38.77 11.93
N ILE A 30 26.53 38.82 11.49
CA ILE A 30 27.59 39.60 12.15
C ILE A 30 27.28 41.10 12.17
N ALA A 31 26.80 41.65 11.05
CA ALA A 31 26.42 43.05 10.97
C ALA A 31 25.20 43.35 11.83
N ALA A 32 24.21 42.49 11.83
CA ALA A 32 22.99 42.60 12.65
C ALA A 32 23.30 42.51 14.17
N GLU A 33 24.20 41.64 14.60
CA GLU A 33 24.66 41.55 16.00
C GLU A 33 25.29 42.85 16.51
N ARG A 34 26.07 43.52 15.70
CA ARG A 34 26.62 44.87 16.01
C ARG A 34 25.48 45.86 16.23
N VAL A 35 24.43 45.78 15.39
CA VAL A 35 23.26 46.64 15.49
C VAL A 35 22.45 46.34 16.75
N THR A 36 22.16 45.07 17.04
CA THR A 36 21.39 44.68 18.23
C THR A 36 22.12 45.02 19.53
N THR A 37 23.44 44.95 19.54
CA THR A 37 24.27 45.36 20.70
C THR A 37 24.25 46.87 20.90
N ARG A 38 24.45 47.63 19.81
CA ARG A 38 24.55 49.10 19.92
C ARG A 38 23.18 49.82 19.96
N TYR A 39 22.16 49.18 19.32
CA TYR A 39 20.82 49.75 19.16
C TYR A 39 19.74 48.72 19.56
N PRO A 40 19.69 48.23 20.81
CA PRO A 40 18.88 47.08 21.21
C PRO A 40 17.36 47.30 21.16
N ARG A 41 16.90 48.53 20.93
CA ARG A 41 15.49 48.90 20.76
C ARG A 41 15.08 49.02 19.28
N GLN A 42 16.04 48.95 18.35
CA GLN A 42 15.77 49.03 16.92
C GLN A 42 15.44 47.64 16.37
N LEU A 43 14.32 47.54 15.71
CA LEU A 43 13.80 46.29 15.14
C LEU A 43 14.70 45.68 14.07
N LEU A 44 15.21 46.52 13.15
CA LEU A 44 15.89 46.09 11.95
C LEU A 44 17.03 45.11 12.22
N GLY A 45 17.83 45.33 13.26
CA GLY A 45 18.91 44.42 13.65
C GLY A 45 18.40 43.02 14.05
N TRP A 46 17.35 42.97 14.85
CA TRP A 46 16.76 41.71 15.32
C TRP A 46 16.07 40.97 14.18
N GLN A 47 15.33 41.67 13.29
CA GLN A 47 14.71 41.11 12.11
C GLN A 47 15.74 40.55 11.12
N ALA A 48 16.78 41.34 10.81
CA ALA A 48 17.85 40.93 9.91
C ALA A 48 18.59 39.70 10.44
N SER A 49 18.93 39.69 11.73
CA SER A 49 19.56 38.52 12.38
C SER A 49 18.65 37.29 12.34
N GLY A 50 17.37 37.45 12.72
CA GLY A 50 16.41 36.35 12.71
C GLY A 50 16.21 35.73 11.33
N LYS A 51 16.01 36.55 10.31
CA LYS A 51 15.87 36.08 8.92
C LYS A 51 17.14 35.40 8.38
N ALA A 52 18.31 35.96 8.68
CA ALA A 52 19.58 35.35 8.26
C ALA A 52 19.83 34.00 8.95
N LEU A 53 19.52 33.90 10.26
CA LEU A 53 19.66 32.65 11.01
C LEU A 53 18.70 31.57 10.52
N LEU A 54 17.48 31.92 10.09
CA LEU A 54 16.56 31.01 9.40
C LEU A 54 17.20 30.42 8.15
N GLN A 55 17.76 31.26 7.28
CA GLN A 55 18.41 30.83 6.05
C GLN A 55 19.66 29.96 6.29
N LEU A 56 20.32 30.13 7.44
CA LEU A 56 21.46 29.31 7.88
C LEU A 56 21.05 28.03 8.62
N GLY A 57 19.76 27.77 8.80
CA GLY A 57 19.25 26.61 9.56
C GLY A 57 19.49 26.68 11.07
N LYS A 58 19.89 27.84 11.61
CA LYS A 58 20.13 28.06 13.05
C LYS A 58 18.83 28.45 13.76
N LEU A 59 17.88 27.51 13.75
CA LEU A 59 16.48 27.76 14.10
C LEU A 59 16.29 28.23 15.55
N THR A 60 17.00 27.66 16.52
CA THR A 60 16.89 28.06 17.94
C THR A 60 17.32 29.51 18.14
N GLU A 61 18.42 29.92 17.49
CA GLU A 61 18.94 31.29 17.56
C GLU A 61 17.95 32.24 16.85
N ALA A 62 17.43 31.84 15.70
CA ALA A 62 16.42 32.60 14.94
C ALA A 62 15.17 32.89 15.79
N ILE A 63 14.63 31.88 16.48
CA ILE A 63 13.47 32.04 17.39
C ILE A 63 13.78 33.05 18.49
N ALA A 64 14.97 33.03 19.08
CA ALA A 64 15.35 33.99 20.11
C ALA A 64 15.34 35.43 19.57
N MET A 65 15.90 35.65 18.38
CA MET A 65 15.92 36.96 17.71
C MET A 65 14.51 37.43 17.34
N LEU A 66 13.72 36.58 16.69
CA LEU A 66 12.36 36.90 16.26
C LEU A 66 11.39 37.08 17.45
N SER A 67 11.56 36.30 18.53
CA SER A 67 10.83 36.53 19.78
C SER A 67 11.12 37.93 20.38
N ARG A 68 12.33 38.46 20.15
CA ARG A 68 12.66 39.83 20.53
C ARG A 68 11.95 40.85 19.65
N VAL A 69 11.83 40.57 18.33
CA VAL A 69 11.07 41.41 17.38
C VAL A 69 9.62 41.58 17.84
N VAL A 70 8.90 40.49 18.08
CA VAL A 70 7.49 40.58 18.50
C VAL A 70 7.27 41.21 19.87
N LYS A 71 8.26 41.10 20.75
CA LYS A 71 8.24 41.83 22.05
C LYS A 71 8.48 43.33 21.91
N LEU A 72 9.32 43.75 20.95
CA LEU A 72 9.62 45.16 20.73
C LEU A 72 8.54 45.86 19.93
N ALA A 73 7.89 45.13 19.03
CA ALA A 73 6.83 45.63 18.15
C ALA A 73 5.65 44.63 18.05
N PRO A 74 4.81 44.56 19.08
CA PRO A 74 3.71 43.61 19.13
C PRO A 74 2.58 43.89 18.12
N GLY A 75 2.67 44.99 17.37
CA GLY A 75 1.76 45.33 16.25
C GLY A 75 2.31 45.00 14.86
N GLU A 76 3.51 44.46 14.75
CA GLU A 76 4.15 44.14 13.47
C GLU A 76 3.83 42.70 13.03
N ALA A 77 3.06 42.56 11.95
CA ALA A 77 2.61 41.27 11.44
C ALA A 77 3.78 40.40 10.94
N ASP A 78 4.75 41.01 10.24
CA ASP A 78 5.87 40.28 9.64
C ASP A 78 6.74 39.58 10.68
N GLY A 79 6.91 40.21 11.86
CA GLY A 79 7.65 39.58 12.96
C GLY A 79 7.01 38.29 13.47
N TYR A 80 5.69 38.24 13.52
CA TYR A 80 4.94 37.02 13.88
C TYR A 80 4.96 35.99 12.76
N ASN A 81 4.90 36.40 11.49
CA ASN A 81 5.03 35.47 10.36
C ASN A 81 6.40 34.79 10.35
N ASP A 82 7.47 35.57 10.48
CA ASP A 82 8.85 35.06 10.54
C ASP A 82 9.07 34.13 11.74
N LEU A 83 8.54 34.49 12.92
CA LEU A 83 8.59 33.66 14.12
C LEU A 83 7.81 32.37 13.93
N GLY A 84 6.63 32.43 13.30
CA GLY A 84 5.84 31.27 12.93
C GLY A 84 6.61 30.30 12.05
N SER A 85 7.37 30.80 11.06
CA SER A 85 8.21 29.97 10.19
C SER A 85 9.32 29.27 10.96
N ALA A 86 10.03 29.98 11.83
CA ALA A 86 11.08 29.40 12.67
C ALA A 86 10.53 28.32 13.62
N LEU A 87 9.38 28.55 14.22
CA LEU A 87 8.72 27.60 15.12
C LEU A 87 8.23 26.34 14.40
N HIS A 88 7.70 26.53 13.20
CA HIS A 88 7.29 25.41 12.35
C HIS A 88 8.47 24.50 12.01
N ASP A 89 9.60 25.08 11.60
CA ASP A 89 10.78 24.33 11.16
C ASP A 89 11.44 23.50 12.26
N ILE A 90 11.22 23.85 13.55
CA ILE A 90 11.64 23.02 14.70
C ILE A 90 10.52 22.11 15.22
N GLY A 91 9.36 22.05 14.56
CA GLY A 91 8.25 21.19 14.95
C GLY A 91 7.36 21.73 16.08
N ARG A 92 7.50 23.03 16.50
CA ARG A 92 6.62 23.66 17.50
C ARG A 92 5.35 24.18 16.84
N VAL A 93 4.53 23.22 16.33
CA VAL A 93 3.42 23.47 15.41
C VAL A 93 2.33 24.37 16.01
N ASP A 94 1.94 24.16 17.28
CA ASP A 94 0.90 24.96 17.94
C ASP A 94 1.31 26.42 18.11
N GLU A 95 2.55 26.67 18.46
CA GLU A 95 3.09 28.02 18.64
C GLU A 95 3.29 28.72 17.26
N ALA A 96 3.68 27.97 16.25
CA ALA A 96 3.74 28.46 14.87
C ALA A 96 2.35 28.88 14.38
N MET A 97 1.33 28.05 14.59
CA MET A 97 -0.05 28.37 14.25
C MET A 97 -0.56 29.63 14.97
N ALA A 98 -0.27 29.76 16.28
CA ALA A 98 -0.63 30.94 17.05
C ALA A 98 0.04 32.20 16.50
N SER A 99 1.32 32.10 16.10
CA SER A 99 2.07 33.20 15.50
C SER A 99 1.50 33.61 14.14
N TYR A 100 1.22 32.67 13.26
CA TYR A 100 0.60 32.99 11.96
C TYR A 100 -0.82 33.55 12.09
N ARG A 101 -1.64 33.05 13.02
CA ARG A 101 -2.95 33.66 13.32
C ARG A 101 -2.78 35.12 13.76
N ARG A 102 -1.82 35.38 14.64
CA ARG A 102 -1.56 36.75 15.07
C ARG A 102 -1.08 37.64 13.94
N ALA A 103 -0.27 37.10 13.02
CA ALA A 103 0.13 37.82 11.80
C ALA A 103 -1.07 38.18 10.91
N THR A 104 -2.00 37.25 10.69
CA THR A 104 -3.21 37.49 9.88
C THR A 104 -4.20 38.46 10.54
N GLU A 105 -4.29 38.47 11.88
CA GLU A 105 -5.08 39.45 12.64
C GLU A 105 -4.51 40.87 12.51
N LEU A 106 -3.18 41.01 12.61
CA LEU A 106 -2.49 42.28 12.52
C LEU A 106 -2.46 42.84 11.10
N ASN A 107 -2.28 41.97 10.11
CA ASN A 107 -2.33 42.32 8.71
C ASN A 107 -3.24 41.38 7.90
N PRO A 108 -4.55 41.69 7.81
CA PRO A 108 -5.52 40.92 7.02
C PRO A 108 -5.28 40.92 5.50
N ARG A 109 -4.22 41.59 5.03
CA ARG A 109 -3.80 41.62 3.63
C ARG A 109 -2.44 40.95 3.41
N SER A 110 -1.97 40.16 4.38
CA SER A 110 -0.74 39.35 4.23
C SER A 110 -1.02 38.02 3.58
N SER A 111 -0.85 37.92 2.26
CA SER A 111 -0.97 36.65 1.50
C SER A 111 -0.03 35.58 2.05
N GLU A 112 1.19 35.94 2.42
CA GLU A 112 2.19 35.02 2.96
C GLU A 112 1.74 34.40 4.28
N ALA A 113 1.23 35.22 5.23
CA ALA A 113 0.78 34.71 6.53
C ALA A 113 -0.43 33.75 6.39
N TYR A 114 -1.38 34.06 5.50
CA TYR A 114 -2.49 33.17 5.21
C TYR A 114 -2.02 31.87 4.54
N SER A 115 -1.09 31.93 3.59
CA SER A 115 -0.54 30.73 2.92
C SER A 115 0.21 29.83 3.91
N ASN A 116 1.02 30.43 4.82
CA ASN A 116 1.72 29.70 5.85
C ASN A 116 0.77 29.09 6.90
N LEU A 117 -0.29 29.80 7.27
CA LEU A 117 -1.35 29.29 8.14
C LEU A 117 -2.06 28.10 7.48
N GLY A 118 -2.38 28.20 6.18
CA GLY A 118 -2.98 27.11 5.40
C GLY A 118 -2.09 25.86 5.41
N ARG A 119 -0.79 26.03 5.19
CA ARG A 119 0.19 24.91 5.22
C ARG A 119 0.20 24.20 6.58
N ILE A 120 0.21 24.93 7.70
CA ILE A 120 0.15 24.34 9.05
C ILE A 120 -1.18 23.62 9.31
N LEU A 121 -2.30 24.22 8.88
CA LEU A 121 -3.61 23.60 9.04
C LEU A 121 -3.71 22.29 8.27
N CYS A 122 -3.09 22.19 7.08
CA CYS A 122 -2.94 20.91 6.36
C CYS A 122 -2.17 19.89 7.19
N ALA A 123 -1.03 20.27 7.78
CA ALA A 123 -0.23 19.38 8.63
C ALA A 123 -0.99 18.89 9.87
N LEU A 124 -1.95 19.66 10.37
CA LEU A 124 -2.83 19.31 11.48
C LEU A 124 -4.11 18.55 11.06
N GLY A 125 -4.28 18.22 9.78
CA GLY A 125 -5.48 17.56 9.26
C GLY A 125 -6.74 18.46 9.18
N ARG A 126 -6.59 19.78 9.35
CA ARG A 126 -7.69 20.76 9.31
C ARG A 126 -7.87 21.31 7.90
N PHE A 127 -8.12 20.40 6.95
CA PHE A 127 -8.03 20.66 5.52
C PHE A 127 -9.02 21.71 5.01
N ALA A 128 -10.25 21.73 5.52
CA ALA A 128 -11.25 22.74 5.12
C ALA A 128 -10.83 24.17 5.51
N GLU A 129 -10.28 24.35 6.70
CA GLU A 129 -9.77 25.63 7.16
C GLU A 129 -8.48 26.02 6.40
N ALA A 130 -7.65 25.03 6.07
CA ALA A 130 -6.46 25.23 5.25
C ALA A 130 -6.83 25.76 3.86
N ALA A 131 -7.84 25.15 3.20
CA ALA A 131 -8.33 25.61 1.91
C ALA A 131 -8.83 27.07 1.97
N ALA A 132 -9.65 27.41 2.96
CA ALA A 132 -10.15 28.78 3.14
C ALA A 132 -9.01 29.81 3.37
N CYS A 133 -7.96 29.44 4.12
CA CYS A 133 -6.80 30.30 4.30
C CYS A 133 -6.02 30.48 2.97
N CYS A 134 -5.81 29.40 2.22
CA CYS A 134 -5.12 29.48 0.93
C CYS A 134 -5.93 30.27 -0.12
N GLU A 135 -7.26 30.10 -0.18
CA GLU A 135 -8.14 30.90 -1.02
C GLU A 135 -8.01 32.39 -0.67
N ARG A 136 -8.01 32.71 0.63
CA ARG A 136 -7.79 34.09 1.08
C ARG A 136 -6.42 34.62 0.68
N ALA A 137 -5.37 33.80 0.75
CA ALA A 137 -4.03 34.19 0.28
C ALA A 137 -4.02 34.51 -1.22
N ILE A 138 -4.73 33.71 -2.03
CA ILE A 138 -4.88 33.89 -3.48
C ILE A 138 -5.71 35.13 -3.81
N ASP A 139 -6.80 35.42 -3.08
CA ASP A 139 -7.57 36.64 -3.24
C ASP A 139 -6.70 37.89 -3.06
N ILE A 140 -5.75 37.85 -2.13
CA ILE A 140 -4.84 38.97 -1.84
C ILE A 140 -3.72 39.03 -2.90
N ASN A 141 -3.14 37.89 -3.25
CA ASN A 141 -2.10 37.77 -4.27
C ASN A 141 -2.38 36.58 -5.20
N PRO A 142 -3.06 36.80 -6.33
CA PRO A 142 -3.39 35.76 -7.31
C PRO A 142 -2.19 35.10 -7.98
N ASP A 143 -1.01 35.70 -7.90
CA ASP A 143 0.23 35.20 -8.50
C ASP A 143 1.15 34.49 -7.48
N SER A 144 0.61 34.12 -6.32
CA SER A 144 1.35 33.33 -5.34
C SER A 144 1.35 31.83 -5.70
N ALA A 145 2.41 31.35 -6.35
CA ALA A 145 2.59 29.92 -6.65
C ALA A 145 2.49 29.04 -5.39
N ILE A 146 3.04 29.52 -4.27
CA ILE A 146 3.02 28.81 -2.99
C ILE A 146 1.59 28.65 -2.47
N ALA A 147 0.78 29.73 -2.54
CA ALA A 147 -0.63 29.67 -2.10
C ALA A 147 -1.45 28.68 -2.95
N HIS A 148 -1.25 28.69 -4.26
CA HIS A 148 -1.89 27.72 -5.16
C HIS A 148 -1.46 26.27 -4.87
N ASN A 149 -0.18 26.01 -4.64
CA ASN A 149 0.29 24.68 -4.25
C ASN A 149 -0.34 24.23 -2.92
N ASN A 150 -0.36 25.10 -1.91
CA ASN A 150 -0.94 24.79 -0.60
C ASN A 150 -2.46 24.57 -0.68
N LEU A 151 -3.16 25.31 -1.55
CA LEU A 151 -4.57 25.07 -1.84
C LEU A 151 -4.77 23.70 -2.49
N GLY A 152 -3.91 23.32 -3.45
CA GLY A 152 -3.93 22.01 -4.07
C GLY A 152 -3.79 20.87 -3.04
N ASN A 153 -2.88 21.01 -2.09
CA ASN A 153 -2.70 20.05 -0.99
C ASN A 153 -3.99 19.92 -0.16
N ALA A 154 -4.57 21.03 0.28
CA ALA A 154 -5.79 21.02 1.07
C ALA A 154 -6.97 20.39 0.33
N LEU A 155 -7.17 20.73 -0.95
CA LEU A 155 -8.24 20.20 -1.80
C LEU A 155 -8.08 18.70 -2.09
N GLY A 156 -6.85 18.22 -2.28
CA GLY A 156 -6.56 16.80 -2.46
C GLY A 156 -7.03 15.98 -1.25
N GLU A 157 -6.70 16.43 -0.05
CA GLU A 157 -7.07 15.79 1.20
C GLU A 157 -8.58 15.84 1.53
N ILE A 158 -9.29 16.87 1.04
CA ILE A 158 -10.76 16.97 1.14
C ILE A 158 -11.46 16.02 0.15
N GLY A 159 -10.73 15.42 -0.80
CA GLY A 159 -11.31 14.57 -1.86
C GLY A 159 -11.84 15.36 -3.07
N ARG A 160 -11.26 16.54 -3.36
CA ARG A 160 -11.55 17.37 -4.53
C ARG A 160 -10.38 17.35 -5.54
N PRO A 161 -10.06 16.16 -6.11
CA PRO A 161 -8.81 15.98 -6.86
C PRO A 161 -8.72 16.81 -8.16
N LYS A 162 -9.85 17.10 -8.81
CA LYS A 162 -9.86 17.94 -10.03
C LYS A 162 -9.48 19.39 -9.73
N GLU A 163 -9.91 19.91 -8.60
CA GLU A 163 -9.61 21.28 -8.20
C GLU A 163 -8.19 21.39 -7.62
N ALA A 164 -7.73 20.33 -6.92
CA ALA A 164 -6.33 20.21 -6.52
C ALA A 164 -5.40 20.26 -7.74
N GLU A 165 -5.70 19.47 -8.77
CA GLU A 165 -4.96 19.46 -10.03
C GLU A 165 -4.91 20.85 -10.68
N ALA A 166 -6.04 21.56 -10.75
CA ALA A 166 -6.10 22.91 -11.31
C ALA A 166 -5.21 23.89 -10.52
N SER A 167 -5.21 23.77 -9.19
CA SER A 167 -4.38 24.59 -8.30
C SER A 167 -2.89 24.34 -8.50
N TYR A 168 -2.45 23.06 -8.59
CA TYR A 168 -1.05 22.73 -8.87
C TYR A 168 -0.62 23.21 -10.26
N ARG A 169 -1.47 23.06 -11.29
CA ARG A 169 -1.17 23.58 -12.62
C ARG A 169 -1.04 25.11 -12.64
N ARG A 170 -1.87 25.82 -11.84
CA ARG A 170 -1.71 27.27 -11.69
C ARG A 170 -0.40 27.62 -10.99
N ALA A 171 -0.01 26.89 -9.95
CA ALA A 171 1.28 27.08 -9.30
C ALA A 171 2.45 26.89 -10.28
N LEU A 172 2.40 25.86 -11.14
CA LEU A 172 3.42 25.61 -12.16
C LEU A 172 3.39 26.62 -13.33
N ALA A 173 2.23 27.17 -13.66
CA ALA A 173 2.15 28.26 -14.65
C ALA A 173 2.83 29.54 -14.15
N LEU A 174 2.82 29.77 -12.83
CA LEU A 174 3.48 30.90 -12.18
C LEU A 174 4.98 30.64 -11.92
N MET A 175 5.32 29.39 -11.56
CA MET A 175 6.68 28.96 -11.26
C MET A 175 6.91 27.56 -11.88
N PRO A 176 7.40 27.47 -13.13
CA PRO A 176 7.52 26.20 -13.85
C PRO A 176 8.50 25.20 -13.25
N ASP A 177 9.45 25.66 -12.45
CA ASP A 177 10.47 24.87 -11.75
C ASP A 177 10.11 24.57 -10.29
N TYR A 178 8.86 24.78 -9.88
CA TYR A 178 8.41 24.56 -8.51
C TYR A 178 8.33 23.06 -8.20
N LEU A 179 9.37 22.54 -7.56
CA LEU A 179 9.55 21.11 -7.29
C LEU A 179 8.35 20.47 -6.58
N GLU A 180 7.88 21.09 -5.49
CA GLU A 180 6.78 20.56 -4.69
C GLU A 180 5.49 20.46 -5.51
N ALA A 181 5.20 21.46 -6.34
CA ALA A 181 4.04 21.44 -7.21
C ALA A 181 4.13 20.38 -8.31
N LEU A 182 5.34 20.14 -8.88
CA LEU A 182 5.59 19.05 -9.84
C LEU A 182 5.32 17.69 -9.21
N VAL A 183 5.85 17.45 -8.01
CA VAL A 183 5.69 16.19 -7.28
C VAL A 183 4.23 15.99 -6.84
N ASN A 184 3.59 17.03 -6.31
CA ASN A 184 2.20 16.96 -5.84
C ASN A 184 1.21 16.75 -7.00
N LEU A 185 1.43 17.42 -8.14
CA LEU A 185 0.65 17.17 -9.35
C LEU A 185 0.81 15.72 -9.84
N GLY A 186 2.05 15.21 -9.84
CA GLY A 186 2.29 13.81 -10.17
C GLY A 186 1.54 12.86 -9.25
N SER A 187 1.52 13.11 -7.94
CA SER A 187 0.82 12.29 -6.97
C SER A 187 -0.70 12.27 -7.21
N ILE A 188 -1.33 13.43 -7.43
CA ILE A 188 -2.77 13.48 -7.70
C ILE A 188 -3.13 12.81 -9.04
N LEU A 189 -2.25 12.87 -10.03
CA LEU A 189 -2.44 12.16 -11.30
C LEU A 189 -2.33 10.63 -11.14
N VAL A 190 -1.44 10.15 -10.26
CA VAL A 190 -1.36 8.73 -9.87
C VAL A 190 -2.68 8.27 -9.25
N ASP A 191 -3.24 9.04 -8.33
CA ASP A 191 -4.52 8.73 -7.67
C ASP A 191 -5.70 8.71 -8.65
N GLN A 192 -5.63 9.53 -9.70
CA GLN A 192 -6.59 9.53 -10.81
C GLN A 192 -6.36 8.43 -11.85
N GLY A 193 -5.31 7.60 -11.72
CA GLY A 193 -4.94 6.57 -12.70
C GLY A 193 -4.29 7.11 -13.98
N ARG A 194 -3.90 8.38 -14.02
CA ARG A 194 -3.25 9.05 -15.17
C ARG A 194 -1.73 8.91 -15.12
N TRP A 195 -1.28 7.68 -15.14
CA TRP A 195 0.08 7.25 -14.84
C TRP A 195 1.13 7.78 -15.84
N ALA A 196 0.77 7.88 -17.13
CA ALA A 196 1.66 8.40 -18.16
C ALA A 196 1.99 9.88 -17.94
N GLU A 197 1.00 10.67 -17.56
CA GLU A 197 1.19 12.09 -17.24
C GLU A 197 2.00 12.27 -15.95
N ALA A 198 1.70 11.48 -14.92
CA ALA A 198 2.45 11.49 -13.67
C ALA A 198 3.94 11.16 -13.91
N LYS A 199 4.22 10.11 -14.70
CA LYS A 199 5.58 9.71 -15.08
C LYS A 199 6.33 10.85 -15.79
N SER A 200 5.67 11.51 -16.73
CA SER A 200 6.25 12.65 -17.44
C SER A 200 6.56 13.82 -16.48
N GLY A 201 5.64 14.12 -15.56
CA GLY A 201 5.81 15.14 -14.53
C GLY A 201 6.98 14.85 -13.58
N TYR A 202 7.10 13.60 -13.10
CA TYR A 202 8.20 13.21 -12.23
C TYR A 202 9.55 13.19 -12.95
N ARG A 203 9.61 12.77 -14.23
CA ARG A 203 10.84 12.87 -15.02
C ARG A 203 11.27 14.33 -15.21
N LEU A 204 10.31 15.23 -15.45
CA LEU A 204 10.59 16.66 -15.52
C LEU A 204 11.14 17.19 -14.18
N ALA A 205 10.54 16.77 -13.05
CA ALA A 205 11.03 17.15 -11.72
C ALA A 205 12.48 16.68 -11.49
N VAL A 206 12.83 15.45 -11.88
CA VAL A 206 14.19 14.92 -11.80
C VAL A 206 15.16 15.67 -12.73
N GLN A 207 14.69 16.03 -13.93
CA GLN A 207 15.49 16.77 -14.91
C GLN A 207 15.84 18.19 -14.43
N ILE A 208 14.85 18.92 -13.87
CA ILE A 208 15.05 20.29 -13.37
C ILE A 208 15.83 20.27 -12.05
N HIS A 209 15.54 19.27 -11.19
CA HIS A 209 16.12 19.15 -9.86
C HIS A 209 16.85 17.82 -9.68
N PRO A 210 17.98 17.57 -10.35
CA PRO A 210 18.67 16.28 -10.31
C PRO A 210 19.26 15.93 -8.93
N GLY A 211 19.35 16.90 -8.02
CA GLY A 211 19.69 16.70 -6.60
C GLY A 211 18.50 16.46 -5.70
N SER A 212 17.27 16.41 -6.22
CA SER A 212 16.07 16.19 -5.41
C SER A 212 15.84 14.71 -5.16
N GLY A 213 16.09 14.26 -3.94
CA GLY A 213 15.76 12.90 -3.53
C GLY A 213 14.26 12.61 -3.58
N ILE A 214 13.41 13.62 -3.30
CA ILE A 214 11.93 13.47 -3.34
C ILE A 214 11.47 13.20 -4.77
N ALA A 215 11.99 13.91 -5.77
CA ALA A 215 11.66 13.68 -7.18
C ALA A 215 12.10 12.27 -7.64
N HIS A 216 13.32 11.87 -7.27
CA HIS A 216 13.82 10.52 -7.55
C HIS A 216 12.96 9.44 -6.88
N ASN A 217 12.57 9.64 -5.61
CA ASN A 217 11.70 8.70 -4.90
C ASN A 217 10.33 8.56 -5.59
N ALA A 218 9.69 9.68 -5.93
CA ALA A 218 8.39 9.68 -6.60
C ALA A 218 8.44 8.94 -7.96
N LEU A 219 9.45 9.23 -8.79
CA LEU A 219 9.62 8.55 -10.08
C LEU A 219 9.92 7.06 -9.90
N GLY A 220 10.87 6.71 -9.03
CA GLY A 220 11.27 5.33 -8.81
C GLY A 220 10.12 4.45 -8.30
N ARG A 221 9.31 4.95 -7.36
CA ARG A 221 8.12 4.26 -6.85
C ARG A 221 7.05 4.08 -7.93
N LEU A 222 6.82 5.08 -8.76
CA LEU A 222 5.85 4.95 -9.86
C LEU A 222 6.30 3.91 -10.88
N LEU A 223 7.55 3.93 -11.32
CA LEU A 223 8.12 2.96 -12.27
C LEU A 223 8.07 1.53 -11.71
N SER A 224 8.45 1.34 -10.44
CA SER A 224 8.35 0.05 -9.75
C SER A 224 6.91 -0.49 -9.76
N ARG A 225 5.94 0.36 -9.45
CA ARG A 225 4.51 0.00 -9.42
C ARG A 225 3.96 -0.37 -10.79
N LEU A 226 4.46 0.29 -11.85
CA LEU A 226 4.04 0.00 -13.23
C LEU A 226 4.75 -1.23 -13.81
N CYS A 227 5.82 -1.71 -13.20
CA CYS A 227 6.68 -2.78 -13.71
C CYS A 227 7.19 -2.51 -15.14
N GLU A 228 7.44 -1.23 -15.50
CA GLU A 228 7.81 -0.84 -16.87
C GLU A 228 9.32 -0.79 -17.09
N ASP A 229 10.07 -0.24 -16.15
CA ASP A 229 11.53 -0.03 -16.28
C ASP A 229 12.20 -0.21 -14.92
N ASP A 230 12.53 -1.46 -14.62
CA ASP A 230 13.18 -1.83 -13.35
C ASP A 230 14.60 -1.24 -13.21
N GLU A 231 15.30 -0.91 -14.32
CA GLU A 231 16.64 -0.30 -14.28
C GLU A 231 16.55 1.18 -13.89
N GLU A 232 15.66 1.95 -14.52
CA GLU A 232 15.43 3.35 -14.18
C GLU A 232 14.87 3.46 -12.75
N ALA A 233 13.92 2.59 -12.38
CA ALA A 233 13.32 2.54 -11.04
C ALA A 233 14.39 2.28 -9.97
N GLU A 234 15.22 1.24 -10.14
CA GLU A 234 16.31 0.90 -9.23
C GLU A 234 17.29 2.07 -9.06
N CYS A 235 17.68 2.71 -10.18
CA CYS A 235 18.57 3.86 -10.16
C CYS A 235 17.98 5.04 -9.38
N CYS A 236 16.72 5.36 -9.63
CA CYS A 236 16.01 6.45 -8.95
C CYS A 236 15.89 6.20 -7.45
N LEU A 237 15.46 5.01 -7.03
CA LEU A 237 15.30 4.69 -5.59
C LEU A 237 16.64 4.69 -4.86
N LYS A 238 17.70 4.16 -5.45
CA LYS A 238 19.06 4.24 -4.89
C LYS A 238 19.53 5.69 -4.75
N ARG A 239 19.23 6.53 -5.74
CA ARG A 239 19.58 7.95 -5.68
C ARG A 239 18.79 8.67 -4.58
N ALA A 240 17.51 8.36 -4.41
CA ALA A 240 16.69 8.89 -3.31
C ALA A 240 17.28 8.53 -1.95
N ILE A 241 17.69 7.27 -1.76
CA ILE A 241 18.36 6.81 -0.52
C ILE A 241 19.66 7.57 -0.30
N ALA A 242 20.50 7.70 -1.31
CA ALA A 242 21.77 8.44 -1.21
C ALA A 242 21.60 9.92 -0.88
N LEU A 243 20.44 10.50 -1.20
CA LEU A 243 20.07 11.88 -0.89
C LEU A 243 19.26 12.02 0.39
N ASN A 244 19.16 10.98 1.23
CA ASN A 244 18.39 10.92 2.47
C ASN A 244 16.89 11.25 2.28
N ALA A 245 16.33 11.00 1.09
CA ALA A 245 14.91 11.19 0.79
C ALA A 245 14.23 9.83 0.64
N TYR A 246 14.16 9.09 1.74
CA TYR A 246 13.63 7.75 1.80
C TYR A 246 12.68 7.56 2.98
N ASP A 247 11.78 6.63 2.81
CA ASP A 247 10.89 6.08 3.83
C ASP A 247 10.93 4.55 3.76
N ASN A 248 10.13 3.87 4.58
CA ASN A 248 9.97 2.43 4.50
C ASN A 248 9.59 1.99 3.06
N ASN A 249 8.64 2.68 2.43
CA ASN A 249 8.17 2.31 1.09
C ASN A 249 9.27 2.38 0.04
N THR A 250 10.23 3.31 0.16
CA THR A 250 11.41 3.41 -0.73
C THR A 250 12.21 2.10 -0.73
N TYR A 251 12.46 1.55 0.45
CA TYR A 251 13.17 0.27 0.60
C TYR A 251 12.33 -0.91 0.15
N VAL A 252 11.03 -0.92 0.45
CA VAL A 252 10.11 -1.99 0.01
C VAL A 252 10.04 -2.04 -1.51
N GLU A 253 9.88 -0.91 -2.19
CA GLU A 253 9.84 -0.87 -3.65
C GLU A 253 11.16 -1.28 -4.28
N LEU A 254 12.30 -0.86 -3.71
CA LEU A 254 13.61 -1.32 -4.17
C LEU A 254 13.78 -2.83 -3.95
N GLY A 255 13.32 -3.34 -2.83
CA GLY A 255 13.27 -4.78 -2.55
C GLY A 255 12.44 -5.54 -3.59
N ASN A 256 11.24 -5.04 -3.93
CA ASN A 256 10.36 -5.63 -4.94
C ASN A 256 11.05 -5.69 -6.32
N ILE A 257 11.72 -4.62 -6.75
CA ILE A 257 12.50 -4.61 -8.00
C ILE A 257 13.59 -5.68 -7.96
N LEU A 258 14.34 -5.76 -6.86
CA LEU A 258 15.42 -6.73 -6.72
C LEU A 258 14.90 -8.18 -6.71
N MET A 259 13.69 -8.42 -6.15
CA MET A 259 13.02 -9.73 -6.25
C MET A 259 12.68 -10.09 -7.70
N ARG A 260 12.08 -9.16 -8.47
CA ARG A 260 11.81 -9.38 -9.91
C ARG A 260 13.09 -9.69 -10.70
N LYS A 261 14.20 -9.06 -10.32
CA LYS A 261 15.54 -9.30 -10.89
C LYS A 261 16.22 -10.55 -10.33
N ARG A 262 15.55 -11.38 -9.53
CA ARG A 262 16.07 -12.61 -8.87
C ARG A 262 17.31 -12.34 -7.99
N ARG A 263 17.46 -11.13 -7.46
CA ARG A 263 18.55 -10.73 -6.54
C ARG A 263 18.07 -10.82 -5.09
N THR A 264 17.64 -12.01 -4.68
CA THR A 264 16.92 -12.27 -3.41
C THR A 264 17.67 -11.76 -2.17
N ALA A 265 18.98 -12.04 -2.05
CA ALA A 265 19.76 -11.59 -0.88
C ALA A 265 19.79 -10.05 -0.74
N ALA A 266 19.96 -9.34 -1.86
CA ALA A 266 19.91 -7.87 -1.87
C ALA A 266 18.50 -7.34 -1.56
N ALA A 267 17.46 -7.99 -2.08
CA ALA A 267 16.07 -7.65 -1.79
C ALA A 267 15.76 -7.78 -0.30
N LEU A 268 16.13 -8.90 0.32
CA LEU A 268 15.94 -9.13 1.76
C LEU A 268 16.66 -8.06 2.60
N SER A 269 17.86 -7.63 2.19
CA SER A 269 18.56 -6.52 2.85
C SER A 269 17.73 -5.22 2.79
N MET A 270 17.11 -4.91 1.65
CA MET A 270 16.26 -3.70 1.53
C MET A 270 15.02 -3.80 2.41
N PHE A 271 14.33 -4.93 2.41
CA PHE A 271 13.16 -5.14 3.28
C PHE A 271 13.52 -4.99 4.78
N ARG A 272 14.69 -5.51 5.21
CA ARG A 272 15.19 -5.32 6.59
C ARG A 272 15.38 -3.85 6.93
N HIS A 273 16.06 -3.07 6.08
CA HIS A 273 16.23 -1.63 6.30
C HIS A 273 14.89 -0.90 6.39
N GLY A 274 13.92 -1.25 5.53
CA GLY A 274 12.58 -0.69 5.61
C GLY A 274 11.92 -1.00 6.96
N GLN A 275 12.03 -2.23 7.42
CA GLN A 275 11.46 -2.68 8.69
C GLN A 275 12.16 -2.07 9.93
N GLU A 276 13.46 -1.80 9.86
CA GLU A 276 14.20 -1.06 10.90
C GLU A 276 13.67 0.37 11.05
N LEU A 277 13.34 1.03 9.94
CA LEU A 277 12.73 2.37 9.95
C LEU A 277 11.30 2.33 10.50
N GLN A 278 10.54 1.33 10.10
CA GLN A 278 9.13 1.19 10.45
C GLN A 278 8.78 -0.30 10.64
N PRO A 279 8.79 -0.81 11.88
CA PRO A 279 8.57 -2.23 12.18
C PRO A 279 7.23 -2.78 11.71
N PHE A 280 6.25 -1.92 11.51
CA PHE A 280 4.93 -2.27 10.97
C PHE A 280 4.26 -1.04 10.33
N ILE A 281 3.45 -1.29 9.31
CA ILE A 281 2.59 -0.28 8.69
C ILE A 281 1.25 -0.33 9.42
N THR A 282 0.76 0.83 9.88
CA THR A 282 -0.54 0.89 10.58
C THR A 282 -1.60 1.57 9.71
N TRP A 283 -2.70 0.87 9.50
CA TRP A 283 -3.94 1.44 8.98
C TRP A 283 -4.95 1.56 10.12
N ARG A 284 -5.33 2.79 10.44
CA ARG A 284 -6.27 3.08 11.52
C ARG A 284 -7.68 2.58 11.18
N ALA A 285 -8.46 2.30 12.22
CA ALA A 285 -9.88 2.06 12.11
C ALA A 285 -10.59 3.26 11.46
N ASN A 286 -11.73 3.00 10.79
CA ASN A 286 -12.52 4.04 10.14
C ASN A 286 -13.42 4.81 11.13
N GLN A 287 -13.18 4.68 12.41
CA GLN A 287 -13.88 5.34 13.52
C GLN A 287 -12.87 5.96 14.48
N GLU A 288 -13.33 6.92 15.30
CA GLU A 288 -12.47 7.71 16.19
C GLU A 288 -11.64 6.84 17.16
N LYS A 289 -12.21 5.71 17.61
CA LYS A 289 -11.53 4.76 18.49
C LYS A 289 -11.72 3.35 17.96
N ALA A 290 -10.61 2.66 17.70
CA ALA A 290 -10.63 1.25 17.32
C ALA A 290 -11.24 0.36 18.42
N GLU A 291 -12.02 -0.63 18.04
CA GLU A 291 -12.58 -1.60 18.99
C GLU A 291 -11.51 -2.59 19.48
N PHE A 292 -10.58 -2.94 18.61
CA PHE A 292 -9.43 -3.81 18.87
C PHE A 292 -8.35 -3.59 17.82
N SER A 293 -7.30 -4.40 17.85
CA SER A 293 -6.21 -4.32 16.88
C SER A 293 -5.80 -5.71 16.37
N VAL A 294 -5.45 -5.76 15.09
CA VAL A 294 -5.04 -6.99 14.40
C VAL A 294 -3.64 -6.81 13.83
N VAL A 295 -2.75 -7.75 14.13
CA VAL A 295 -1.45 -7.86 13.46
C VAL A 295 -1.57 -8.84 12.29
N PHE A 296 -1.32 -8.35 11.09
CA PHE A 296 -1.27 -9.12 9.85
C PHE A 296 0.18 -9.50 9.58
N LEU A 297 0.46 -10.80 9.54
CA LEU A 297 1.78 -11.33 9.20
C LEU A 297 1.87 -11.60 7.71
N ASP A 298 2.80 -10.94 7.06
CA ASP A 298 3.07 -10.99 5.62
C ASP A 298 4.50 -11.45 5.34
N THR A 299 4.87 -11.72 4.09
CA THR A 299 6.24 -12.03 3.67
C THR A 299 6.55 -11.40 2.31
N PRO A 300 7.79 -10.92 2.09
CA PRO A 300 8.18 -10.39 0.79
C PRO A 300 8.49 -11.49 -0.23
N MET A 301 8.48 -12.77 0.20
CA MET A 301 8.82 -13.91 -0.66
C MET A 301 7.66 -14.37 -1.55
N GLY A 302 6.51 -13.70 -1.48
CA GLY A 302 5.30 -14.07 -2.21
C GLY A 302 4.43 -15.10 -1.47
N GLY A 303 3.27 -15.42 -2.03
CA GLY A 303 2.36 -16.40 -1.44
C GLY A 303 1.55 -15.91 -0.25
N SER A 304 1.37 -14.59 -0.11
CA SER A 304 0.50 -14.01 0.91
C SER A 304 -0.90 -13.71 0.38
N THR A 305 -1.91 -13.87 1.23
CA THR A 305 -3.29 -13.51 0.94
C THR A 305 -3.45 -11.99 0.96
N PRO A 306 -3.89 -11.34 -0.13
CA PRO A 306 -4.08 -9.88 -0.14
C PRO A 306 -5.35 -9.49 0.62
N VAL A 307 -5.22 -9.16 1.89
CA VAL A 307 -6.35 -8.79 2.79
C VAL A 307 -6.79 -7.34 2.67
N ASN A 308 -6.09 -6.50 1.91
CA ASN A 308 -6.42 -5.09 1.72
C ASN A 308 -7.87 -4.89 1.23
N TYR A 309 -8.36 -5.81 0.43
CA TYR A 309 -9.71 -5.80 -0.11
C TYR A 309 -10.78 -6.28 0.89
N LEU A 310 -10.40 -7.17 1.82
CA LEU A 310 -11.30 -7.70 2.85
C LEU A 310 -11.50 -6.69 3.99
N ALA A 311 -10.40 -6.11 4.48
CA ALA A 311 -10.37 -5.28 5.67
C ALA A 311 -10.46 -3.76 5.38
N GLY A 312 -11.03 -3.34 4.24
CA GLY A 312 -11.00 -1.95 3.77
C GLY A 312 -11.72 -0.93 4.65
N ARG A 313 -12.79 -1.33 5.36
CA ARG A 313 -13.63 -0.47 6.23
C ARG A 313 -13.74 -1.01 7.64
N ALA A 314 -12.61 -1.46 8.20
CA ALA A 314 -12.59 -2.13 9.50
C ALA A 314 -12.85 -1.19 10.68
N CYS A 315 -13.52 -1.70 11.72
CA CYS A 315 -13.68 -1.04 13.01
C CYS A 315 -12.45 -1.22 13.94
N TYR A 316 -11.38 -1.85 13.45
CA TYR A 316 -10.16 -2.19 14.17
C TYR A 316 -8.92 -1.60 13.51
N ASP A 317 -7.88 -1.35 14.31
CA ASP A 317 -6.56 -0.97 13.81
C ASP A 317 -5.87 -2.19 13.18
N ARG A 318 -5.20 -1.98 12.04
CA ARG A 318 -4.50 -3.02 11.27
C ARG A 318 -3.01 -2.71 11.25
N HIS A 319 -2.22 -3.63 11.75
CA HIS A 319 -0.76 -3.51 11.81
C HIS A 319 -0.14 -4.59 10.92
N PHE A 320 0.45 -4.21 9.80
CA PHE A 320 1.10 -5.14 8.87
C PHE A 320 2.57 -5.29 9.26
N HIS A 321 2.98 -6.51 9.55
CA HIS A 321 4.36 -6.87 9.89
C HIS A 321 4.89 -7.89 8.89
N CYS A 322 6.03 -7.58 8.29
CA CYS A 322 6.67 -8.44 7.31
C CYS A 322 7.61 -9.44 8.00
N VAL A 323 7.37 -10.72 7.82
CA VAL A 323 8.23 -11.80 8.30
C VAL A 323 9.39 -11.96 7.31
N ILE A 324 10.61 -11.63 7.75
CA ILE A 324 11.82 -11.65 6.93
C ILE A 324 12.85 -12.57 7.59
N PRO A 325 13.49 -13.50 6.85
CA PRO A 325 14.53 -14.37 7.39
C PRO A 325 15.65 -13.58 8.07
N ASP A 326 16.23 -14.15 9.12
CA ASP A 326 17.37 -13.60 9.86
C ASP A 326 17.17 -12.15 10.34
N THR A 327 15.92 -11.76 10.63
CA THR A 327 15.60 -10.42 11.10
C THR A 327 15.08 -10.48 12.53
N PRO A 328 15.73 -9.76 13.48
CA PRO A 328 15.26 -9.70 14.85
C PRO A 328 13.87 -9.03 14.91
N VAL A 329 12.93 -9.69 15.60
CA VAL A 329 11.58 -9.16 15.79
C VAL A 329 11.41 -8.69 17.24
N ASN A 330 10.96 -7.46 17.44
CA ASN A 330 10.56 -6.98 18.76
C ASN A 330 9.15 -7.52 19.08
N VAL A 331 9.12 -8.72 19.65
CA VAL A 331 7.87 -9.44 19.99
C VAL A 331 7.04 -8.66 21.00
N ASP A 332 7.65 -8.01 21.98
CA ASP A 332 6.92 -7.27 22.99
C ASP A 332 6.20 -6.06 22.39
N LEU A 333 6.86 -5.35 21.46
CA LEU A 333 6.23 -4.26 20.72
C LEU A 333 5.03 -4.76 19.89
N LEU A 334 5.21 -5.86 19.14
CA LEU A 334 4.11 -6.45 18.35
C LEU A 334 2.97 -6.93 19.25
N ARG A 335 3.28 -7.55 20.40
CA ARG A 335 2.27 -8.01 21.37
C ARG A 335 1.39 -6.86 21.89
N THR A 336 1.95 -5.66 22.01
CA THR A 336 1.15 -4.46 22.41
C THR A 336 0.19 -4.00 21.30
N LYS A 337 0.37 -4.48 20.08
CA LYS A 337 -0.43 -4.14 18.89
C LYS A 337 -1.36 -5.26 18.44
N ALA A 338 -1.31 -6.42 19.09
CA ALA A 338 -2.06 -7.59 18.68
C ALA A 338 -3.07 -8.00 19.73
N ASP A 339 -4.36 -7.73 19.52
CA ASP A 339 -5.44 -8.47 20.17
C ASP A 339 -5.68 -9.79 19.43
N VAL A 340 -5.50 -9.79 18.10
CA VAL A 340 -5.59 -10.96 17.22
C VAL A 340 -4.44 -10.92 16.22
N VAL A 341 -3.91 -12.07 15.84
CA VAL A 341 -2.96 -12.23 14.74
C VAL A 341 -3.67 -12.86 13.54
N PHE A 342 -3.49 -12.31 12.35
CA PHE A 342 -3.92 -12.92 11.09
C PHE A 342 -2.68 -13.32 10.28
N ASN A 343 -2.47 -14.60 10.07
CA ASN A 343 -1.39 -15.07 9.20
C ASN A 343 -1.83 -15.01 7.73
N MET A 344 -1.19 -14.12 6.96
CA MET A 344 -1.43 -13.96 5.52
C MET A 344 -0.60 -14.92 4.67
N ILE A 345 0.49 -15.50 5.22
CA ILE A 345 1.36 -16.41 4.49
C ILE A 345 0.59 -17.70 4.22
N SER A 346 0.21 -17.90 2.98
CA SER A 346 -0.82 -18.88 2.58
C SER A 346 -0.32 -19.94 1.58
N ASN A 347 0.92 -19.81 1.06
CA ASN A 347 1.49 -20.77 0.13
C ASN A 347 2.29 -21.85 0.88
N ALA A 348 1.75 -23.07 0.91
CA ALA A 348 2.40 -24.21 1.53
C ALA A 348 3.56 -24.78 0.67
N ASP A 349 3.53 -24.57 -0.66
CA ASP A 349 4.52 -25.15 -1.60
C ASP A 349 5.86 -24.41 -1.56
N ASP A 350 5.83 -23.06 -1.60
CA ASP A 350 7.03 -22.21 -1.67
C ASP A 350 7.29 -21.47 -0.36
N GLY A 351 6.30 -21.41 0.53
CA GLY A 351 6.34 -20.66 1.78
C GLY A 351 6.85 -21.44 2.99
N GLY A 352 7.36 -22.68 2.83
CA GLY A 352 7.69 -23.56 3.95
C GLY A 352 8.59 -22.92 5.02
N ASP A 353 9.69 -22.30 4.61
CA ASP A 353 10.61 -21.62 5.54
C ASP A 353 9.96 -20.39 6.18
N MET A 354 9.16 -19.65 5.42
CA MET A 354 8.44 -18.47 5.94
C MET A 354 7.33 -18.87 6.91
N LEU A 355 6.65 -19.98 6.66
CA LEU A 355 5.64 -20.52 7.57
C LEU A 355 6.25 -21.00 8.88
N LEU A 356 7.47 -21.56 8.87
CA LEU A 356 8.20 -21.91 10.08
C LEU A 356 8.58 -20.68 10.91
N LEU A 357 9.05 -19.62 10.26
CA LEU A 357 9.34 -18.35 10.92
C LEU A 357 8.06 -17.68 11.48
N ALA A 358 6.97 -17.70 10.71
CA ALA A 358 5.69 -17.22 11.18
C ALA A 358 5.15 -18.04 12.35
N LEU A 359 5.37 -19.35 12.36
CA LEU A 359 4.99 -20.23 13.45
C LEU A 359 5.73 -19.86 14.75
N ASP A 360 7.06 -19.74 14.71
CA ASP A 360 7.84 -19.27 15.86
C ASP A 360 7.35 -17.92 16.39
N LEU A 361 7.09 -16.98 15.47
CA LEU A 361 6.60 -15.65 15.84
C LEU A 361 5.22 -15.71 16.49
N VAL A 362 4.27 -16.46 15.95
CA VAL A 362 2.91 -16.61 16.47
C VAL A 362 2.93 -17.26 17.86
N GLU A 363 3.74 -18.30 18.07
CA GLU A 363 3.90 -18.95 19.37
C GLU A 363 4.48 -18.01 20.43
N ARG A 364 5.45 -17.16 20.05
CA ARG A 364 6.01 -16.13 20.92
C ARG A 364 5.09 -14.97 21.20
N LEU A 365 4.22 -14.59 20.24
CA LEU A 365 3.22 -13.54 20.43
C LEU A 365 2.16 -13.96 21.45
N ASP A 366 1.81 -15.24 21.51
CA ASP A 366 0.81 -15.80 22.42
C ASP A 366 -0.50 -15.02 22.34
N ARG A 367 -1.05 -14.97 21.12
CA ARG A 367 -2.33 -14.30 20.79
C ARG A 367 -3.21 -15.21 19.94
N PRO A 368 -4.54 -15.08 20.03
CA PRO A 368 -5.46 -15.78 19.13
C PRO A 368 -5.05 -15.55 17.68
N THR A 369 -4.86 -16.63 16.94
CA THR A 369 -4.33 -16.56 15.57
C THR A 369 -5.31 -17.17 14.60
N VAL A 370 -5.65 -16.39 13.56
CA VAL A 370 -6.44 -16.81 12.41
C VAL A 370 -5.50 -17.35 11.34
N ASN A 371 -5.89 -18.47 10.72
CA ASN A 371 -5.07 -19.20 9.76
C ASN A 371 -3.68 -19.53 10.31
N HIS A 372 -3.69 -20.22 11.46
CA HIS A 372 -2.46 -20.59 12.16
C HIS A 372 -1.46 -21.27 11.21
N PRO A 373 -0.16 -20.88 11.20
CA PRO A 373 0.84 -21.40 10.24
C PRO A 373 0.90 -22.93 10.16
N ARG A 374 0.71 -23.66 11.27
CA ARG A 374 0.64 -25.13 11.29
C ARG A 374 -0.45 -25.71 10.40
N LEU A 375 -1.58 -25.01 10.25
CA LEU A 375 -2.69 -25.46 9.40
C LEU A 375 -2.33 -25.25 7.93
N ILE A 376 -1.72 -24.09 7.61
CA ILE A 376 -1.30 -23.74 6.25
C ILE A 376 -0.26 -24.72 5.71
N MET A 377 0.71 -25.15 6.53
CA MET A 377 1.75 -26.13 6.13
C MET A 377 1.19 -27.42 5.54
N ASN A 378 -0.07 -27.75 5.84
CA ASN A 378 -0.75 -28.95 5.36
C ASN A 378 -1.79 -28.64 4.28
N THR A 379 -1.70 -27.50 3.61
CA THR A 379 -2.63 -27.10 2.53
C THR A 379 -2.01 -27.20 1.14
N ASP A 380 -0.86 -27.89 1.00
CA ASP A 380 -0.35 -28.27 -0.32
C ASP A 380 -1.37 -29.17 -1.05
N ARG A 381 -1.30 -29.18 -2.39
CA ARG A 381 -2.29 -29.86 -3.23
C ARG A 381 -2.43 -31.35 -2.94
N GLU A 382 -1.32 -32.03 -2.63
CA GLU A 382 -1.33 -33.46 -2.34
C GLU A 382 -1.94 -33.74 -0.95
N SER A 383 -1.58 -32.97 0.06
CA SER A 383 -2.13 -33.08 1.41
C SER A 383 -3.63 -32.78 1.44
N ILE A 384 -4.08 -31.75 0.73
CA ILE A 384 -5.50 -31.42 0.60
C ILE A 384 -6.25 -32.55 -0.14
N ALA A 385 -5.73 -33.04 -1.26
CA ALA A 385 -6.38 -34.12 -2.00
C ALA A 385 -6.59 -35.35 -1.11
N ARG A 386 -5.59 -35.70 -0.29
CA ARG A 386 -5.69 -36.81 0.67
C ARG A 386 -6.71 -36.57 1.80
N ARG A 387 -6.77 -35.35 2.34
CA ARG A 387 -7.68 -34.98 3.43
C ARG A 387 -9.15 -34.92 2.99
N LEU A 388 -9.41 -34.58 1.74
CA LEU A 388 -10.75 -34.45 1.20
C LEU A 388 -11.27 -35.74 0.52
N ALA A 389 -10.43 -36.77 0.34
CA ALA A 389 -10.70 -37.94 -0.47
C ALA A 389 -11.95 -38.74 -0.06
N ASP A 390 -12.26 -38.77 1.25
CA ASP A 390 -13.35 -39.58 1.83
C ASP A 390 -14.65 -38.77 2.02
N ILE A 391 -14.70 -37.51 1.57
CA ILE A 391 -15.90 -36.68 1.70
C ILE A 391 -16.95 -37.11 0.65
N PRO A 392 -18.18 -37.48 1.09
CA PRO A 392 -19.25 -37.89 0.17
C PRO A 392 -19.62 -36.80 -0.84
N CYS A 393 -20.18 -37.20 -1.97
CA CYS A 393 -20.62 -36.31 -3.05
C CYS A 393 -19.52 -35.46 -3.69
N CYS A 394 -18.24 -35.82 -3.49
CA CYS A 394 -17.12 -35.13 -4.12
C CYS A 394 -16.13 -36.08 -4.77
N VAL A 395 -15.51 -35.57 -5.81
CA VAL A 395 -14.41 -36.22 -6.51
C VAL A 395 -13.18 -35.31 -6.39
N ILE A 396 -12.16 -35.83 -5.71
CA ILE A 396 -10.89 -35.14 -5.60
C ILE A 396 -9.94 -35.76 -6.63
N PRO A 397 -9.48 -34.99 -7.65
CA PRO A 397 -8.57 -35.52 -8.64
C PRO A 397 -7.30 -36.08 -7.98
N LYS A 398 -6.96 -37.33 -8.29
CA LYS A 398 -5.68 -37.90 -7.81
C LYS A 398 -4.55 -36.94 -8.20
N THR A 399 -3.80 -36.51 -7.21
CA THR A 399 -2.70 -35.54 -7.35
C THR A 399 -1.46 -36.11 -6.70
N VAL A 400 -0.30 -36.01 -7.36
CA VAL A 400 1.01 -36.38 -6.82
C VAL A 400 2.04 -35.32 -7.15
N ARG A 401 2.94 -35.03 -6.21
CA ARG A 401 4.09 -34.15 -6.43
C ARG A 401 5.30 -34.98 -6.83
N VAL A 402 5.93 -34.66 -7.96
CA VAL A 402 6.98 -35.48 -8.59
C VAL A 402 8.10 -34.59 -9.12
N ALA A 403 9.34 -35.00 -8.94
CA ALA A 403 10.49 -34.32 -9.54
C ALA A 403 10.49 -34.44 -11.07
N GLY A 404 10.93 -33.43 -11.78
CA GLY A 404 10.97 -33.36 -13.25
C GLY A 404 11.63 -34.56 -13.90
N PRO A 405 12.82 -35.03 -13.46
CA PRO A 405 13.47 -36.23 -14.04
C PRO A 405 12.61 -37.49 -13.93
N VAL A 406 11.84 -37.64 -12.86
CA VAL A 406 10.96 -38.80 -12.65
C VAL A 406 9.75 -38.72 -13.61
N VAL A 407 9.18 -37.52 -13.81
CA VAL A 407 8.10 -37.31 -14.79
C VAL A 407 8.61 -37.61 -16.20
N ALA A 408 9.80 -37.13 -16.57
CA ALA A 408 10.41 -37.36 -17.86
C ALA A 408 10.63 -38.87 -18.13
N ALA A 409 11.15 -39.62 -17.12
CA ALA A 409 11.32 -41.08 -17.21
C ALA A 409 9.97 -41.81 -17.37
N ALA A 410 8.95 -41.38 -16.61
CA ALA A 410 7.60 -41.95 -16.71
C ALA A 410 6.97 -41.70 -18.10
N ALA A 411 7.18 -40.51 -18.67
CA ALA A 411 6.71 -40.17 -20.00
C ALA A 411 7.33 -41.06 -21.07
N LEU A 412 8.59 -41.46 -20.95
CA LEU A 412 9.25 -42.40 -21.87
C LEU A 412 8.69 -43.83 -21.73
N ASN A 413 8.28 -44.23 -20.52
CA ASN A 413 7.71 -45.54 -20.26
C ASN A 413 6.22 -45.67 -20.55
N GLY A 414 5.54 -44.54 -20.84
CA GLY A 414 4.11 -44.50 -21.17
C GLY A 414 3.15 -44.72 -20.00
N GLU A 415 3.66 -44.82 -18.77
CA GLU A 415 2.86 -45.03 -17.56
C GLU A 415 3.53 -44.43 -16.30
N PHE A 416 2.74 -43.88 -15.39
CA PHE A 416 3.21 -43.42 -14.09
C PHE A 416 2.15 -43.62 -12.99
N ALA A 417 2.42 -44.48 -12.03
CA ALA A 417 1.66 -44.61 -10.78
C ALA A 417 0.10 -44.67 -10.96
N GLY A 418 -0.37 -45.27 -12.07
CA GLY A 418 -1.77 -45.38 -12.41
C GLY A 418 -2.37 -44.12 -13.06
N PHE A 419 -1.53 -43.17 -13.49
CA PHE A 419 -1.95 -42.07 -14.36
C PHE A 419 -1.97 -42.55 -15.81
N ARG A 420 -2.99 -42.13 -16.52
CA ARG A 420 -3.12 -42.31 -17.99
C ARG A 420 -3.62 -41.00 -18.60
N PRO A 421 -3.11 -40.57 -19.71
CA PRO A 421 -3.65 -39.42 -20.42
C PRO A 421 -5.17 -39.59 -20.73
N PRO A 422 -5.95 -38.50 -20.68
CA PRO A 422 -5.49 -37.14 -20.46
C PRO A 422 -5.07 -36.89 -18.99
N VAL A 423 -3.96 -36.19 -18.80
CA VAL A 423 -3.44 -35.77 -17.50
C VAL A 423 -3.22 -34.26 -17.48
N LEU A 424 -3.29 -33.67 -16.29
CA LEU A 424 -2.89 -32.29 -16.08
C LEU A 424 -1.47 -32.30 -15.46
N ALA A 425 -0.61 -31.42 -15.96
CA ALA A 425 0.70 -31.20 -15.38
C ALA A 425 0.90 -29.71 -15.06
N ARG A 426 1.49 -29.45 -13.91
CA ARG A 426 1.75 -28.10 -13.42
C ARG A 426 3.08 -28.03 -12.73
N VAL A 427 3.86 -26.96 -12.93
CA VAL A 427 5.05 -26.67 -12.12
C VAL A 427 4.61 -26.35 -10.69
N ALA A 428 5.21 -27.02 -9.70
CA ALA A 428 4.89 -26.75 -8.28
C ALA A 428 5.31 -25.33 -7.90
N GLY A 429 4.50 -24.67 -7.06
CA GLY A 429 4.70 -23.27 -6.65
C GLY A 429 4.14 -22.23 -7.61
N THR A 430 3.68 -22.59 -8.81
CA THR A 430 3.08 -21.63 -9.74
C THR A 430 1.59 -21.42 -9.46
N HIS A 431 1.10 -20.20 -9.74
CA HIS A 431 -0.29 -19.77 -9.54
C HIS A 431 -0.88 -19.16 -10.83
N GLY A 432 -2.18 -18.92 -10.84
CA GLY A 432 -2.85 -18.19 -11.93
C GLY A 432 -3.01 -18.95 -13.26
N GLY A 433 -2.66 -20.22 -13.32
CA GLY A 433 -2.76 -21.04 -14.54
C GLY A 433 -1.54 -20.95 -15.46
N ASP A 434 -0.46 -20.29 -15.03
CA ASP A 434 0.82 -20.33 -15.70
C ASP A 434 1.51 -21.69 -15.43
N ASP A 435 2.32 -22.15 -16.38
CA ASP A 435 3.00 -23.46 -16.33
C ASP A 435 2.07 -24.60 -15.90
N PHE A 436 0.84 -24.61 -16.44
CA PHE A 436 -0.21 -25.58 -16.18
C PHE A 436 -0.97 -25.88 -17.46
N ASP A 437 -1.01 -27.18 -17.86
CA ASP A 437 -1.75 -27.59 -19.05
C ASP A 437 -2.28 -29.03 -18.97
N LYS A 438 -3.17 -29.36 -19.95
CA LYS A 438 -3.72 -30.70 -20.16
C LYS A 438 -2.99 -31.38 -21.30
N PHE A 439 -2.62 -32.63 -21.10
CA PHE A 439 -1.86 -33.44 -22.06
C PHE A 439 -2.61 -34.73 -22.37
N ASP A 440 -2.87 -34.95 -23.64
CA ASP A 440 -3.59 -36.14 -24.13
C ASP A 440 -2.65 -37.33 -24.43
N ASN A 441 -1.34 -37.12 -24.31
CA ASN A 441 -0.32 -38.16 -24.45
C ASN A 441 0.93 -37.83 -23.59
N TRP A 442 1.77 -38.81 -23.37
CA TRP A 442 2.98 -38.68 -22.56
C TRP A 442 4.12 -37.93 -23.26
N ALA A 443 4.14 -37.91 -24.60
CA ALA A 443 5.19 -37.19 -25.35
C ALA A 443 5.11 -35.69 -25.08
N ASP A 444 3.91 -35.11 -25.07
CA ASP A 444 3.69 -33.70 -24.77
C ASP A 444 4.00 -33.37 -23.32
N VAL A 445 3.76 -34.30 -22.37
CA VAL A 445 4.20 -34.14 -20.97
C VAL A 445 5.72 -34.07 -20.88
N ALA A 446 6.44 -34.93 -21.62
CA ALA A 446 7.91 -34.92 -21.65
C ALA A 446 8.45 -33.60 -22.20
N GLU A 447 7.84 -33.07 -23.28
CA GLU A 447 8.21 -31.77 -23.84
C GLU A 447 7.98 -30.64 -22.83
N PHE A 448 6.82 -30.63 -22.16
CA PHE A 448 6.50 -29.65 -21.13
C PHE A 448 7.54 -29.66 -20.00
N VAL A 449 7.89 -30.83 -19.48
CA VAL A 449 8.86 -30.99 -18.39
C VAL A 449 10.27 -30.59 -18.83
N SER A 450 10.62 -30.78 -20.11
CA SER A 450 11.94 -30.42 -20.63
C SER A 450 12.28 -28.92 -20.52
N ARG A 451 11.25 -28.07 -20.41
CA ARG A 451 11.42 -26.60 -20.26
C ARG A 451 11.97 -26.21 -18.88
N SER A 452 11.72 -27.02 -17.85
CA SER A 452 12.21 -26.80 -16.48
C SER A 452 12.52 -28.15 -15.80
N PRO A 453 13.55 -28.86 -16.24
CA PRO A 453 13.79 -30.27 -15.85
C PRO A 453 14.09 -30.45 -14.37
N GLU A 454 14.62 -29.44 -13.68
CA GLU A 454 14.94 -29.48 -12.25
C GLU A 454 13.75 -29.11 -11.34
N ALA A 455 12.62 -28.69 -11.92
CA ALA A 455 11.44 -28.31 -11.15
C ALA A 455 10.70 -29.55 -10.60
N ASN A 456 9.93 -29.35 -9.55
CA ASN A 456 8.90 -30.29 -9.13
C ASN A 456 7.60 -30.01 -9.88
N TYR A 457 6.85 -31.06 -10.17
CA TYR A 457 5.59 -31.01 -10.90
C TYR A 457 4.48 -31.63 -10.08
N TYR A 458 3.27 -31.09 -10.18
CA TYR A 458 2.06 -31.80 -9.86
C TYR A 458 1.54 -32.52 -11.11
N LEU A 459 1.40 -33.83 -11.03
CA LEU A 459 0.60 -34.61 -11.97
C LEU A 459 -0.78 -34.81 -11.35
N ILE A 460 -1.82 -34.43 -12.11
CA ILE A 460 -3.21 -34.41 -11.65
C ILE A 460 -4.05 -35.21 -12.65
N LYS A 461 -4.85 -36.15 -12.16
CA LYS A 461 -5.78 -36.89 -13.00
C LYS A 461 -6.82 -35.92 -13.57
N TYR A 462 -6.94 -35.86 -14.91
CA TYR A 462 -8.00 -35.06 -15.54
C TYR A 462 -9.38 -35.66 -15.26
N ILE A 463 -10.33 -34.82 -14.90
CA ILE A 463 -11.76 -35.15 -14.75
C ILE A 463 -12.53 -34.21 -15.66
N ASP A 464 -13.37 -34.77 -16.54
CA ASP A 464 -14.24 -33.99 -17.38
C ASP A 464 -15.48 -33.55 -16.58
N TYR A 465 -15.60 -32.25 -16.34
CA TYR A 465 -16.71 -31.64 -15.60
C TYR A 465 -17.58 -30.75 -16.49
N ARG A 466 -17.60 -31.04 -17.78
CA ARG A 466 -18.53 -30.35 -18.70
C ARG A 466 -19.96 -30.63 -18.35
N SER A 467 -20.77 -29.58 -18.28
CA SER A 467 -22.22 -29.67 -18.20
C SER A 467 -22.83 -30.17 -19.50
N ASP A 468 -24.12 -30.51 -19.49
CA ASP A 468 -24.84 -31.07 -20.69
C ASP A 468 -24.87 -30.12 -21.87
N ASP A 469 -24.75 -28.80 -21.65
CA ASP A 469 -24.65 -27.77 -22.70
C ASP A 469 -23.24 -27.66 -23.30
N GLY A 470 -22.29 -28.49 -22.87
CA GLY A 470 -20.93 -28.53 -23.37
C GLY A 470 -19.98 -27.52 -22.71
N LEU A 471 -20.47 -26.69 -21.79
CA LEU A 471 -19.69 -25.67 -21.13
C LEU A 471 -19.11 -26.14 -19.79
N PHE A 472 -18.00 -25.54 -19.38
CA PHE A 472 -17.37 -25.76 -18.11
C PHE A 472 -17.76 -24.64 -17.14
N ARG A 473 -18.15 -25.01 -15.92
CA ARG A 473 -18.55 -24.11 -14.84
C ARG A 473 -17.62 -24.28 -13.66
N LYS A 474 -16.90 -23.20 -13.33
CA LYS A 474 -16.00 -23.15 -12.17
C LYS A 474 -16.56 -22.22 -11.12
N TYR A 475 -16.92 -22.78 -9.99
CA TYR A 475 -17.44 -22.08 -8.82
C TYR A 475 -16.32 -21.81 -7.83
N ARG A 476 -16.24 -20.58 -7.32
CA ARG A 476 -15.41 -20.22 -6.18
C ARG A 476 -16.29 -19.99 -4.95
N ILE A 477 -15.99 -20.73 -3.89
CA ILE A 477 -16.74 -20.70 -2.63
C ILE A 477 -15.74 -20.36 -1.51
N ILE A 478 -16.06 -19.35 -0.71
CA ILE A 478 -15.26 -18.89 0.42
C ILE A 478 -15.76 -19.54 1.70
N PHE A 479 -14.83 -19.94 2.56
CA PHE A 479 -15.09 -20.45 3.90
C PHE A 479 -14.60 -19.47 4.94
N ILE A 480 -15.47 -19.07 5.89
CA ILE A 480 -15.14 -18.19 7.01
C ILE A 480 -15.75 -18.77 8.28
N ASP A 481 -14.94 -19.24 9.23
CA ASP A 481 -15.40 -19.93 10.45
C ASP A 481 -16.40 -21.08 10.15
N GLY A 482 -16.24 -21.78 9.03
CA GLY A 482 -17.13 -22.85 8.57
C GLY A 482 -18.40 -22.37 7.85
N GLU A 483 -18.66 -21.07 7.77
CA GLU A 483 -19.70 -20.50 6.93
C GLU A 483 -19.33 -20.63 5.46
N ILE A 484 -20.28 -20.99 4.61
CA ILE A 484 -20.11 -21.20 3.18
C ILE A 484 -20.67 -20.00 2.43
N LEU A 485 -19.82 -19.26 1.72
CA LEU A 485 -20.15 -18.01 1.05
C LEU A 485 -19.82 -18.12 -0.44
N PRO A 486 -20.82 -18.07 -1.36
CA PRO A 486 -20.55 -18.06 -2.80
C PRO A 486 -19.88 -16.72 -3.17
N TYR A 487 -18.86 -16.80 -4.06
CA TYR A 487 -18.12 -15.61 -4.46
C TYR A 487 -18.10 -15.38 -5.96
N HIS A 488 -17.91 -16.43 -6.77
CA HIS A 488 -17.74 -16.29 -8.19
C HIS A 488 -18.13 -17.57 -8.96
N LEU A 489 -18.74 -17.40 -10.14
CA LEU A 489 -18.93 -18.43 -11.14
C LEU A 489 -18.28 -17.98 -12.44
N ALA A 490 -17.36 -18.77 -12.97
CA ALA A 490 -16.77 -18.58 -14.29
C ALA A 490 -17.28 -19.65 -15.26
N ILE A 491 -17.71 -19.25 -16.45
CA ILE A 491 -18.27 -20.14 -17.49
C ILE A 491 -17.42 -20.00 -18.75
N HIS A 492 -17.00 -21.13 -19.33
CA HIS A 492 -16.18 -21.17 -20.54
C HIS A 492 -16.43 -22.46 -21.35
N ASP A 493 -16.08 -22.44 -22.62
CA ASP A 493 -16.11 -23.62 -23.51
C ASP A 493 -14.84 -24.49 -23.42
N ASP A 494 -13.77 -23.97 -22.79
CA ASP A 494 -12.53 -24.69 -22.52
C ASP A 494 -12.45 -25.13 -21.06
N TRP A 495 -11.82 -26.29 -20.78
CA TRP A 495 -11.62 -26.87 -19.46
C TRP A 495 -10.79 -25.97 -18.51
N LYS A 496 -9.89 -25.13 -19.07
CA LYS A 496 -9.02 -24.22 -18.32
C LYS A 496 -9.77 -22.93 -18.00
N VAL A 497 -10.82 -23.03 -17.20
CA VAL A 497 -11.67 -21.90 -16.83
C VAL A 497 -10.93 -20.96 -15.88
N HIS A 498 -10.74 -19.71 -16.31
CA HIS A 498 -10.20 -18.64 -15.50
C HIS A 498 -10.99 -17.36 -15.74
N HIS A 499 -11.35 -16.62 -14.69
CA HIS A 499 -12.26 -15.47 -14.79
C HIS A 499 -11.77 -14.37 -15.76
N PHE A 500 -10.45 -14.19 -15.93
CA PHE A 500 -9.89 -13.26 -16.92
C PHE A 500 -9.95 -13.77 -18.37
N ARG A 501 -10.27 -15.04 -18.60
CA ARG A 501 -10.35 -15.65 -19.94
C ARG A 501 -11.78 -15.91 -20.39
N THR A 502 -12.77 -15.69 -19.53
CA THR A 502 -14.19 -15.87 -19.85
C THR A 502 -14.72 -14.65 -20.57
N ASP A 503 -15.67 -14.87 -21.48
CA ASP A 503 -16.38 -13.80 -22.21
C ASP A 503 -17.66 -13.35 -21.48
N MET A 504 -17.70 -13.49 -20.16
CA MET A 504 -18.88 -13.18 -19.33
C MET A 504 -19.31 -11.71 -19.43
N ALA A 505 -18.36 -10.78 -19.65
CA ALA A 505 -18.66 -9.37 -19.86
C ALA A 505 -19.61 -9.15 -21.05
N ASN A 506 -19.48 -9.92 -22.11
CA ASN A 506 -20.28 -9.80 -23.31
C ASN A 506 -21.56 -10.68 -23.28
N HIS A 507 -21.69 -11.60 -22.31
CA HIS A 507 -22.80 -12.55 -22.24
C HIS A 507 -23.70 -12.34 -21.01
N VAL A 508 -24.82 -11.63 -21.19
CA VAL A 508 -25.78 -11.32 -20.12
C VAL A 508 -26.32 -12.58 -19.43
N TRP A 509 -26.53 -13.68 -20.17
CA TRP A 509 -27.06 -14.92 -19.59
C TRP A 509 -26.06 -15.57 -18.62
N MET A 510 -24.75 -15.51 -18.89
CA MET A 510 -23.71 -16.00 -17.98
C MET A 510 -23.69 -15.21 -16.69
N ARG A 511 -23.77 -13.87 -16.77
CA ARG A 511 -23.85 -13.01 -15.58
C ARG A 511 -25.11 -13.27 -14.74
N LYS A 512 -26.24 -13.50 -15.40
CA LYS A 512 -27.50 -13.89 -14.70
C LYS A 512 -27.40 -15.27 -14.05
N GLU A 513 -26.66 -16.20 -14.61
CA GLU A 513 -26.40 -17.49 -14.00
C GLU A 513 -25.50 -17.34 -12.78
N GLU A 514 -24.45 -16.53 -12.85
CA GLU A 514 -23.61 -16.19 -11.71
C GLU A 514 -24.43 -15.48 -10.61
N GLU A 515 -25.25 -14.48 -10.95
CA GLU A 515 -26.08 -13.76 -9.99
C GLU A 515 -27.00 -14.70 -9.21
N ARG A 516 -27.68 -15.64 -9.90
CA ARG A 516 -28.50 -16.67 -9.25
C ARG A 516 -27.71 -17.58 -8.32
N PHE A 517 -26.50 -17.98 -8.70
CA PHE A 517 -25.60 -18.74 -7.84
C PHE A 517 -25.20 -17.95 -6.58
N LEU A 518 -24.91 -16.66 -6.74
CA LEU A 518 -24.56 -15.78 -5.62
C LEU A 518 -25.75 -15.53 -4.69
N GLU A 519 -26.96 -15.43 -5.24
CA GLU A 519 -28.21 -15.21 -4.49
C GLU A 519 -28.60 -16.44 -3.70
N ASP A 520 -28.57 -17.62 -4.33
CA ASP A 520 -28.94 -18.90 -3.73
C ASP A 520 -28.01 -20.03 -4.16
N ILE A 521 -27.02 -20.32 -3.31
CA ILE A 521 -26.14 -21.46 -3.50
C ILE A 521 -26.89 -22.80 -3.58
N GLY A 522 -28.07 -22.91 -2.94
CA GLY A 522 -28.91 -24.11 -2.91
C GLY A 522 -29.50 -24.45 -4.27
N GLY A 523 -29.66 -23.47 -5.15
CA GLY A 523 -30.10 -23.68 -6.53
C GLY A 523 -29.10 -24.47 -7.39
N VAL A 524 -27.82 -24.51 -7.00
CA VAL A 524 -26.75 -25.26 -7.67
C VAL A 524 -26.28 -26.43 -6.81
N PHE A 525 -26.00 -26.20 -5.55
CA PHE A 525 -25.49 -27.17 -4.59
C PHE A 525 -26.61 -27.62 -3.65
N ASN A 526 -27.17 -28.80 -3.88
CA ASN A 526 -28.24 -29.36 -3.06
C ASN A 526 -27.80 -29.60 -1.59
N ALA A 527 -28.69 -30.06 -0.71
CA ALA A 527 -28.39 -30.25 0.70
C ALA A 527 -27.16 -31.16 0.95
N ALA A 528 -27.04 -32.27 0.22
CA ALA A 528 -25.89 -33.18 0.34
C ALA A 528 -24.58 -32.50 -0.10
N HIS A 529 -24.60 -31.70 -1.16
CA HIS A 529 -23.45 -30.90 -1.59
C HIS A 529 -23.08 -29.85 -0.54
N GLN A 530 -24.05 -29.18 0.08
CA GLN A 530 -23.77 -28.21 1.14
C GLN A 530 -23.17 -28.88 2.39
N ASP A 531 -23.61 -30.09 2.74
CA ASP A 531 -23.00 -30.88 3.81
C ASP A 531 -21.56 -31.27 3.45
N ALA A 532 -21.30 -31.63 2.20
CA ALA A 532 -19.96 -31.89 1.69
C ALA A 532 -19.06 -30.63 1.77
N LEU A 533 -19.58 -29.48 1.38
CA LEU A 533 -18.86 -28.20 1.47
C LEU A 533 -18.52 -27.84 2.93
N ARG A 534 -19.44 -28.07 3.89
CA ARG A 534 -19.17 -27.91 5.33
C ARG A 534 -18.09 -28.88 5.82
N ALA A 535 -18.16 -30.14 5.36
CA ALA A 535 -17.14 -31.14 5.68
C ALA A 535 -15.77 -30.75 5.11
N MET A 536 -15.70 -30.17 3.90
CA MET A 536 -14.45 -29.65 3.30
C MET A 536 -13.91 -28.48 4.12
N ALA A 537 -14.73 -27.49 4.47
CA ALA A 537 -14.32 -26.37 5.29
C ALA A 537 -13.72 -26.85 6.63
N LYS A 538 -14.38 -27.82 7.29
CA LYS A 538 -13.88 -28.44 8.51
C LYS A 538 -12.59 -29.23 8.29
N ALA A 539 -12.50 -29.99 7.19
CA ALA A 539 -11.32 -30.80 6.88
C ALA A 539 -10.10 -29.94 6.55
N THR A 540 -10.24 -28.79 5.91
CA THR A 540 -9.13 -27.84 5.70
C THR A 540 -8.60 -27.31 7.02
N GLY A 541 -9.46 -27.12 8.01
CA GLY A 541 -9.12 -26.54 9.31
C GLY A 541 -8.81 -25.04 9.25
N LEU A 542 -9.06 -24.39 8.11
CA LEU A 542 -8.79 -22.97 7.92
C LEU A 542 -9.93 -22.13 8.50
N ASP A 543 -9.57 -21.05 9.17
CA ASP A 543 -10.54 -20.04 9.64
C ASP A 543 -11.03 -19.19 8.47
N TYR A 544 -10.14 -18.87 7.52
CA TYR A 544 -10.40 -18.22 6.26
C TYR A 544 -9.73 -19.00 5.12
N GLY A 545 -10.51 -19.32 4.11
CA GLY A 545 -10.03 -20.03 2.93
C GLY A 545 -11.16 -20.26 1.94
N GLY A 546 -11.00 -21.19 1.04
CA GLY A 546 -12.06 -21.55 0.10
C GLY A 546 -11.66 -22.63 -0.87
N ILE A 547 -12.57 -22.93 -1.79
CA ILE A 547 -12.37 -23.90 -2.86
C ILE A 547 -12.71 -23.31 -4.23
N ASP A 548 -12.00 -23.80 -5.24
CA ASP A 548 -12.42 -23.75 -6.63
C ASP A 548 -12.93 -25.16 -7.00
N CYS A 549 -14.17 -25.26 -7.50
CA CYS A 549 -14.79 -26.55 -7.84
C CYS A 549 -15.71 -26.44 -9.07
N GLY A 550 -16.10 -27.58 -9.60
CA GLY A 550 -17.13 -27.73 -10.63
C GLY A 550 -18.11 -28.83 -10.23
N LEU A 551 -19.11 -29.08 -11.06
CA LEU A 551 -19.97 -30.25 -10.97
C LEU A 551 -19.75 -31.11 -12.21
N ASP A 552 -19.53 -32.43 -12.02
CA ASP A 552 -19.49 -33.37 -13.15
C ASP A 552 -20.92 -33.79 -13.57
N ARG A 553 -21.01 -34.63 -14.61
CA ARG A 553 -22.30 -35.09 -15.13
C ARG A 553 -23.10 -35.97 -14.16
N ASP A 554 -22.43 -36.60 -13.23
CA ASP A 554 -23.06 -37.40 -12.17
C ASP A 554 -23.49 -36.53 -10.96
N GLY A 555 -23.31 -35.21 -11.06
CA GLY A 555 -23.62 -34.25 -10.02
C GLY A 555 -22.63 -34.27 -8.86
N GLN A 556 -21.42 -34.85 -9.02
CA GLN A 556 -20.41 -34.83 -7.97
C GLN A 556 -19.63 -33.52 -7.99
N ILE A 557 -19.25 -32.99 -6.82
CA ILE A 557 -18.38 -31.81 -6.70
C ILE A 557 -16.97 -32.22 -7.08
N VAL A 558 -16.45 -31.72 -8.18
CA VAL A 558 -15.03 -31.86 -8.56
C VAL A 558 -14.23 -30.72 -7.98
N VAL A 559 -13.35 -31.00 -7.02
CA VAL A 559 -12.52 -29.97 -6.36
C VAL A 559 -11.21 -29.78 -7.09
N PHE A 560 -10.97 -28.58 -7.62
CA PHE A 560 -9.74 -28.25 -8.34
C PHE A 560 -8.64 -27.74 -7.41
N GLU A 561 -9.04 -26.95 -6.41
CA GLU A 561 -8.13 -26.30 -5.46
C GLU A 561 -8.86 -25.97 -4.17
N ALA A 562 -8.18 -26.17 -3.04
CA ALA A 562 -8.62 -25.66 -1.75
C ALA A 562 -7.42 -25.01 -1.05
N ASN A 563 -7.52 -23.73 -0.72
CA ASN A 563 -6.40 -22.98 -0.15
C ASN A 563 -6.86 -21.79 0.72
N ALA A 564 -5.90 -21.21 1.43
CA ALA A 564 -6.08 -20.01 2.25
C ALA A 564 -5.92 -18.70 1.45
N SER A 565 -5.45 -18.77 0.20
CA SER A 565 -5.18 -17.59 -0.63
C SER A 565 -6.36 -17.27 -1.54
N MET A 566 -7.49 -16.87 -0.93
CA MET A 566 -8.70 -16.50 -1.68
C MET A 566 -8.81 -14.98 -1.80
N LEU A 567 -8.58 -14.46 -3.01
CA LEU A 567 -8.77 -13.06 -3.31
C LEU A 567 -10.28 -12.73 -3.40
N VAL A 568 -10.71 -11.75 -2.61
CA VAL A 568 -12.06 -11.17 -2.63
C VAL A 568 -11.95 -9.66 -2.78
N HIS A 569 -12.57 -9.08 -3.80
CA HIS A 569 -12.51 -7.64 -4.09
C HIS A 569 -13.86 -7.12 -4.59
N ASP A 570 -14.09 -5.81 -4.42
CA ASP A 570 -15.25 -5.14 -5.02
C ASP A 570 -15.06 -5.02 -6.52
N GLU A 571 -16.13 -5.26 -7.26
CA GLU A 571 -16.15 -5.04 -8.71
C GLU A 571 -16.30 -3.54 -9.01
N LYS A 572 -15.47 -3.06 -9.93
CA LYS A 572 -15.41 -1.65 -10.29
C LYS A 572 -16.18 -1.34 -11.58
N THR A 573 -16.46 -2.36 -12.38
CA THR A 573 -17.17 -2.22 -13.64
C THR A 573 -18.67 -2.35 -13.42
N GLU A 574 -19.45 -1.61 -14.19
CA GLU A 574 -20.91 -1.60 -14.08
C GLU A 574 -21.50 -2.99 -14.38
N GLU A 575 -20.91 -3.72 -15.33
CA GLU A 575 -21.36 -5.05 -15.75
C GLU A 575 -21.32 -6.10 -14.65
N PHE A 576 -20.42 -5.95 -13.67
CA PHE A 576 -20.24 -6.88 -12.56
C PHE A 576 -20.62 -6.30 -11.18
N ALA A 577 -21.17 -5.08 -11.14
CA ALA A 577 -21.54 -4.40 -9.90
C ALA A 577 -22.56 -5.19 -9.06
N TYR A 578 -23.34 -6.09 -9.66
CA TYR A 578 -24.29 -6.98 -8.96
C TYR A 578 -23.61 -7.92 -7.95
N LYS A 579 -22.30 -8.13 -8.04
CA LYS A 579 -21.52 -8.97 -7.10
C LYS A 579 -21.26 -8.26 -5.77
N ASN A 580 -21.21 -6.93 -5.76
CA ASN A 580 -20.78 -6.16 -4.57
C ASN A 580 -21.58 -6.41 -3.29
N PRO A 581 -22.91 -6.64 -3.30
CA PRO A 581 -23.65 -7.02 -2.11
C PRO A 581 -23.18 -8.34 -1.47
N TYR A 582 -22.77 -9.31 -2.29
CA TYR A 582 -22.27 -10.62 -1.83
C TYR A 582 -20.82 -10.50 -1.32
N VAL A 583 -19.99 -9.70 -1.98
CA VAL A 583 -18.67 -9.33 -1.50
C VAL A 583 -18.76 -8.64 -0.13
N ALA A 584 -19.74 -7.76 0.08
CA ALA A 584 -19.97 -7.11 1.36
C ALA A 584 -20.34 -8.12 2.47
N LYS A 585 -21.12 -9.19 2.18
CA LYS A 585 -21.40 -10.27 3.13
C LYS A 585 -20.12 -10.99 3.55
N ILE A 586 -19.23 -11.31 2.60
CA ILE A 586 -17.93 -11.95 2.86
C ILE A 586 -17.07 -11.07 3.78
N LYS A 587 -17.00 -9.76 3.50
CA LYS A 587 -16.26 -8.80 4.34
C LYS A 587 -16.84 -8.73 5.76
N THR A 588 -18.16 -8.70 5.89
CA THR A 588 -18.85 -8.69 7.20
C THR A 588 -18.55 -9.97 7.99
N ALA A 589 -18.59 -11.14 7.34
CA ALA A 589 -18.25 -12.40 7.97
C ALA A 589 -16.79 -12.45 8.41
N PHE A 590 -15.87 -11.89 7.60
CA PHE A 590 -14.45 -11.79 7.92
C PHE A 590 -14.22 -10.91 9.16
N ASP A 591 -14.80 -9.72 9.22
CA ASP A 591 -14.68 -8.82 10.37
C ASP A 591 -15.29 -9.46 11.64
N ALA A 592 -16.44 -10.14 11.51
CA ALA A 592 -17.06 -10.87 12.61
C ALA A 592 -16.20 -12.04 13.12
N MET A 593 -15.52 -12.76 12.23
CA MET A 593 -14.56 -13.81 12.60
C MET A 593 -13.42 -13.25 13.46
N LEU A 594 -12.80 -12.14 13.04
CA LEU A 594 -11.72 -11.49 13.80
C LEU A 594 -12.20 -11.04 15.18
N ALA A 595 -13.41 -10.45 15.27
CA ALA A 595 -13.99 -10.02 16.52
C ALA A 595 -14.27 -11.19 17.48
N ARG A 596 -14.75 -12.34 16.96
CA ARG A 596 -14.94 -13.57 17.77
C ARG A 596 -13.63 -14.13 18.31
N ARG A 597 -12.55 -14.13 17.49
CA ARG A 597 -11.24 -14.63 17.91
C ARG A 597 -10.65 -13.81 19.06
N ARG A 598 -10.86 -12.49 19.07
CA ARG A 598 -10.48 -11.64 20.22
C ARG A 598 -11.07 -12.12 21.55
N MET A 599 -12.33 -12.57 21.54
CA MET A 599 -13.03 -12.96 22.78
C MET A 599 -12.69 -14.37 23.27
N SER A 600 -12.00 -15.17 22.45
CA SER A 600 -11.62 -16.55 22.79
C SER A 600 -10.20 -16.68 23.38
N GLY A 601 -9.47 -15.61 23.52
CA GLY A 601 -8.14 -15.50 24.18
C GLY A 601 -8.27 -14.64 25.41
#